data_c91e24178bdb70178de833b50e1db1ce
#
_entry.id   c91e24178bdb70178de833b50e1db1ce
#
_cell.length_a   1.000
_cell.length_b   1.000
_cell.length_c   1.000
_cell.angle_alpha   90.00
_cell.angle_beta   90.00
_cell.angle_gamma   90.00
#
_symmetry.space_group_name_H-M   'P 1'
#
loop_
_entity.id
_entity.type
_entity.pdbx_description
1 polymer ?
#
loop_
_entity_poly.entity_id
_entity_poly.type
_entity_poly.pdbx_seq_one_letter_code
_entity_poly.pdbx_strand_id
1 'polypeptide(L)' 'RDYQDDPKQVLAKSLELELIMQELRIQAAEQLLRTLAVNYQTALLLE' A
#
# COMPACT_ATOMS: atom_id res chain seq x y z
N ARG A 1 8.56 20.01 29.10
CA ARG A 1 8.49 19.73 28.77
C ARG A 1 8.52 19.41 27.84
N ASP A 2 8.38 19.29 27.40
CA ASP A 2 8.42 18.94 26.69
C ASP A 2 8.69 18.42 25.89
N TYR A 3 8.71 18.11 25.46
CA TYR A 3 9.12 17.54 24.86
C TYR A 3 8.92 17.13 23.97
N GLN A 4 8.81 17.12 23.81
CA GLN A 4 8.39 16.75 23.20
C GLN A 4 8.40 16.56 21.98
N ASP A 5 7.97 17.16 21.42
CA ASP A 5 7.69 16.87 20.08
C ASP A 5 8.49 17.74 19.20
N ASP A 6 9.60 17.22 18.75
CA ASP A 6 10.40 17.85 17.74
C ASP A 6 9.60 17.85 16.44
N PRO A 7 9.30 19.02 15.87
CA PRO A 7 8.53 19.05 14.62
C PRO A 7 9.21 18.27 13.51
N LYS A 8 10.52 18.23 13.49
CA LYS A 8 11.22 17.46 12.47
C LYS A 8 10.95 15.97 12.62
N GLN A 9 10.92 15.49 13.85
CA GLN A 9 10.65 14.08 14.07
C GLN A 9 9.22 13.74 13.71
N VAL A 10 8.30 14.62 14.04
CA VAL A 10 6.90 14.38 13.70
C VAL A 10 6.74 14.32 12.19
N LEU A 11 7.37 15.25 11.49
CA LEU A 11 7.28 15.26 10.03
C LEU A 11 7.90 14.01 9.43
N ALA A 12 9.06 13.61 9.93
CA ALA A 12 9.73 12.42 9.43
C ALA A 12 8.87 11.19 9.61
N LYS A 13 8.24 11.07 10.78
CA LYS A 13 7.39 9.91 11.01
C LYS A 13 6.18 9.95 10.11
N SER A 14 5.61 11.12 9.89
CA SER A 14 4.47 11.24 9.00
C SER A 14 4.85 10.81 7.60
N LEU A 15 6.01 11.22 7.13
CA LEU A 15 6.46 10.83 5.80
C LEU A 15 6.68 9.32 5.71
N GLU A 16 7.25 8.75 6.76
CA GLU A 16 7.45 7.29 6.78
C GLU A 16 6.12 6.56 6.69
N LEU A 17 5.16 7.00 7.48
CA LEU A 17 3.87 6.35 7.47
C LEU A 17 3.20 6.48 6.11
N GLU A 18 3.30 7.64 5.49
CA GLU A 18 2.74 7.82 4.17
C GLU A 18 3.40 6.89 3.16
N LEU A 19 4.72 6.76 3.27
CA LEU A 19 5.43 5.88 2.36
C LEU A 19 4.97 4.44 2.53
N ILE A 20 4.84 4.00 3.77
CA ILE A 20 4.38 2.65 4.05
C ILE A 20 2.98 2.45 3.50
N MET A 21 2.11 3.43 3.68
CA MET A 21 0.75 3.31 3.18
C MET A 21 0.73 3.23 1.66
N GLN A 22 1.59 4.00 1.00
CA GLN A 22 1.67 3.93 -0.45
C GLN A 22 2.16 2.56 -0.90
N GLU A 23 3.15 2.03 -0.22
CA GLU A 23 3.64 0.70 -0.56
C GLU A 23 2.56 -0.36 -0.40
N LEU A 24 1.80 -0.25 0.67
CA LEU A 24 0.71 -1.20 0.88
C LEU A 24 -0.33 -1.08 -0.21
N ARG A 25 -0.63 0.13 -0.63
CA ARG A 25 -1.60 0.32 -1.71
C ARG A 25 -1.11 -0.31 -3.00
N ILE A 26 0.17 -0.13 -3.31
CA ILE A 26 0.73 -0.70 -4.53
C ILE A 26 0.67 -2.22 -4.45
N GLN A 27 1.03 -2.79 -3.31
CA GLN A 27 0.97 -4.23 -3.15
C GLN A 27 -0.45 -4.75 -3.30
N ALA A 28 -1.40 -4.05 -2.70
CA ALA A 28 -2.78 -4.46 -2.82
C ALA A 28 -3.25 -4.40 -4.27
N ALA A 29 -2.86 -3.35 -4.98
CA ALA A 29 -3.25 -3.23 -6.38
C ALA A 29 -2.64 -4.34 -7.21
N GLU A 30 -1.39 -4.68 -6.94
CA GLU A 30 -0.74 -5.77 -7.68
C GLU A 30 -1.45 -7.09 -7.43
N GLN A 31 -1.83 -7.34 -6.19
CA GLN A 31 -2.55 -8.58 -5.88
C GLN A 31 -3.91 -8.62 -6.54
N LEU A 32 -4.59 -7.47 -6.56
CA LEU A 32 -5.87 -7.41 -7.24
C LEU A 32 -5.71 -7.72 -8.71
N LEU A 33 -4.71 -7.15 -9.34
CA LEU A 33 -4.47 -7.41 -10.76
C LEU A 33 -4.21 -8.88 -11.01
N ARG A 34 -3.40 -9.51 -10.16
CA ARG A 34 -3.13 -10.93 -10.32
C ARG A 34 -4.40 -11.76 -10.18
N THR A 35 -5.18 -11.45 -9.16
CA THR A 35 -6.41 -12.18 -8.92
C THR A 35 -7.35 -12.03 -10.10
N LEU A 36 -7.48 -10.82 -10.61
CA LEU A 36 -8.34 -10.58 -11.76
C LEU A 36 -7.84 -11.32 -12.98
N ALA A 37 -6.53 -11.32 -13.20
CA ALA A 37 -5.97 -12.00 -14.34
C ALA A 37 -6.24 -13.50 -14.28
N VAL A 38 -6.03 -14.09 -13.11
CA VAL A 38 -6.28 -15.52 -12.96
C VAL A 38 -7.76 -15.83 -13.15
N ASN A 39 -8.63 -15.03 -12.57
CA ASN A 39 -10.05 -15.25 -12.74
C ASN A 39 -10.47 -15.09 -14.19
N TYR A 40 -9.92 -14.12 -14.87
CA TYR A 40 -10.23 -13.91 -16.28
C TYR A 40 -9.83 -15.12 -17.10
N GLN A 41 -8.63 -15.64 -16.86
CA GLN A 41 -8.17 -16.81 -17.59
C GLN A 41 -9.04 -18.01 -17.28
N THR A 42 -9.41 -18.18 -16.02
CA THR A 42 -10.27 -19.28 -15.65
C THR A 42 -11.61 -19.17 -16.37
N ALA A 43 -12.16 -17.98 -16.43
CA ALA A 43 -13.44 -17.78 -17.09
C ALA A 43 -13.32 -18.12 -18.59
N LEU A 44 -12.21 -17.73 -19.21
CA LEU A 44 -12.02 -18.06 -20.62
C LEU A 44 -11.93 -19.56 -20.84
N LEU A 45 -11.26 -20.26 -19.93
CA LEU A 45 -11.12 -21.70 -20.07
C LEU A 45 -12.45 -22.42 -19.89
N LEU A 46 -13.32 -21.85 -19.07
CA LEU A 46 -14.63 -22.48 -18.84
C LEU A 46 -15.59 -22.26 -20.00
N GLU A 47 -15.31 -21.29 -20.83
CA GLU A 47 -16.13 -21.09 -22.01
C GLU A 47 -15.78 -22.13 -23.05
#